data_8f8a5deb577866e15ddcd95a2e3a112c
#
_entry.id   8f8a5deb577866e15ddcd95a2e3a112c
#
_cell.length_a   1.000
_cell.length_b   1.000
_cell.length_c   1.000
_cell.angle_alpha   90.00
_cell.angle_beta   90.00
_cell.angle_gamma   90.00
#
_symmetry.space_group_name_H-M   'P 1'
#
loop_
_entity.id
_entity.type
_entity.pdbx_description
1 polymer ?
#
loop_
_entity_poly.entity_id
_entity_poly.type
_entity_poly.pdbx_seq_one_letter_code
_entity_poly.pdbx_strand_id
1 'polypeptide(L)'
;MKRALVFLSFALTLHAELLDRMVAVVDGHIITASDVRQEREISMRLGDKPIEDDKALVQHMIDNYLIETQIADFPGVDITDADVDAELKDSVPSEGVPSDAVREKVRLRIRMRKYFELRFGQFIRPSDDDIRNYYNNVFVPAAKERNVNPIPPLDQVTDLIRSNVFQESLNHEITIWLEAIRRRSSIEVFQ
;
A
#
# COMPACT_ATOMS: atom_id res chain seq x y z
N MET A 1 -62.90 11.98 -44.71
CA MET A 1 -61.45 11.74 -44.73
C MET A 1 -60.90 12.25 -43.41
N LYS A 2 -60.66 11.34 -42.43
CA LYS A 2 -60.11 11.64 -41.08
C LYS A 2 -58.62 11.41 -41.13
N ARG A 3 -57.83 12.50 -40.98
CA ARG A 3 -56.36 12.45 -40.85
C ARG A 3 -56.01 12.14 -39.38
N ALA A 4 -55.47 10.99 -39.09
CA ALA A 4 -54.90 10.65 -37.79
C ALA A 4 -53.47 11.20 -37.71
N LEU A 5 -53.22 12.08 -36.74
CA LEU A 5 -51.91 12.65 -36.44
C LEU A 5 -51.25 11.71 -35.40
N VAL A 6 -50.22 10.97 -35.82
CA VAL A 6 -49.43 10.13 -34.91
C VAL A 6 -48.32 10.99 -34.28
N PHE A 7 -48.44 11.26 -32.98
CA PHE A 7 -47.37 11.87 -32.19
C PHE A 7 -46.34 10.81 -31.81
N LEU A 8 -45.18 10.87 -32.46
CA LEU A 8 -44.02 10.04 -32.08
C LEU A 8 -43.31 10.73 -30.92
N SER A 9 -43.58 10.27 -29.69
CA SER A 9 -42.87 10.75 -28.49
C SER A 9 -41.46 10.15 -28.48
N PHE A 10 -40.47 10.97 -28.76
CA PHE A 10 -39.07 10.64 -28.64
C PHE A 10 -38.67 10.77 -27.14
N ALA A 11 -38.61 9.65 -26.45
CA ALA A 11 -38.13 9.60 -25.08
C ALA A 11 -36.59 9.78 -25.09
N LEU A 12 -36.13 10.99 -24.79
CA LEU A 12 -34.69 11.24 -24.47
C LEU A 12 -34.38 10.52 -23.13
N THR A 13 -33.70 9.41 -23.21
CA THR A 13 -33.06 8.80 -22.02
C THR A 13 -31.88 9.70 -21.64
N LEU A 14 -32.07 10.58 -20.66
CA LEU A 14 -31.00 11.26 -19.96
C LEU A 14 -30.17 10.18 -19.23
N HIS A 15 -29.05 9.79 -19.80
CA HIS A 15 -28.02 9.11 -19.05
C HIS A 15 -27.42 10.14 -18.10
N ALA A 16 -27.83 10.12 -16.83
CA ALA A 16 -27.11 10.82 -15.79
C ALA A 16 -25.75 10.14 -15.68
N GLU A 17 -24.70 10.70 -16.25
CA GLU A 17 -23.34 10.36 -15.89
C GLU A 17 -23.23 10.59 -14.39
N LEU A 18 -23.03 9.50 -13.65
CA LEU A 18 -22.76 9.57 -12.23
C LEU A 18 -21.38 10.22 -12.10
N LEU A 19 -21.34 11.52 -11.90
CA LEU A 19 -20.09 12.25 -11.61
C LEU A 19 -19.48 11.62 -10.35
N ASP A 20 -18.32 10.99 -10.51
CA ASP A 20 -17.63 10.37 -9.40
C ASP A 20 -17.16 11.45 -8.40
N ARG A 21 -17.41 11.23 -7.13
CA ARG A 21 -17.12 12.23 -6.09
C ARG A 21 -15.62 12.27 -5.83
N MET A 22 -15.01 13.46 -5.94
CA MET A 22 -13.65 13.68 -5.48
C MET A 22 -13.58 13.50 -3.95
N VAL A 23 -12.59 12.76 -3.47
CA VAL A 23 -12.33 12.56 -2.02
C VAL A 23 -11.01 13.16 -1.60
N ALA A 24 -10.05 13.29 -2.52
CA ALA A 24 -8.81 14.04 -2.27
C ALA A 24 -8.21 14.56 -3.59
N VAL A 25 -7.36 15.59 -3.47
CA VAL A 25 -6.47 16.07 -4.53
C VAL A 25 -5.06 16.16 -3.96
N VAL A 26 -4.07 15.60 -4.67
CA VAL A 26 -2.67 15.59 -4.27
C VAL A 26 -1.80 16.05 -5.43
N ASP A 27 -1.17 17.21 -5.32
CA ASP A 27 -0.34 17.81 -6.38
C ASP A 27 -1.06 17.84 -7.76
N GLY A 28 -2.39 18.07 -7.74
CA GLY A 28 -3.25 18.08 -8.92
C GLY A 28 -3.81 16.72 -9.35
N HIS A 29 -3.35 15.62 -8.77
CA HIS A 29 -3.93 14.30 -8.98
C HIS A 29 -5.21 14.13 -8.16
N ILE A 30 -6.29 13.69 -8.80
CA ILE A 30 -7.60 13.51 -8.16
C ILE A 30 -7.76 12.07 -7.73
N ILE A 31 -8.15 11.86 -6.48
CA ILE A 31 -8.59 10.58 -5.93
C ILE A 31 -10.11 10.64 -5.78
N THR A 32 -10.80 9.67 -6.35
CA THR A 32 -12.27 9.61 -6.37
C THR A 32 -12.82 8.55 -5.41
N ALA A 33 -14.13 8.59 -5.17
CA ALA A 33 -14.80 7.56 -4.37
C ALA A 33 -14.76 6.18 -5.07
N SER A 34 -14.70 6.13 -6.41
CA SER A 34 -14.51 4.89 -7.15
C SER A 34 -13.13 4.30 -6.95
N ASP A 35 -12.09 5.14 -6.91
CA ASP A 35 -10.71 4.70 -6.65
C ASP A 35 -10.59 4.07 -5.26
N VAL A 36 -11.24 4.66 -4.25
CA VAL A 36 -11.27 4.11 -2.88
C VAL A 36 -11.93 2.73 -2.84
N ARG A 37 -13.06 2.56 -3.56
CA ARG A 37 -13.72 1.24 -3.65
C ARG A 37 -12.84 0.21 -4.36
N GLN A 38 -12.20 0.61 -5.46
CA GLN A 38 -11.30 -0.26 -6.22
C GLN A 38 -10.08 -0.66 -5.40
N GLU A 39 -9.47 0.28 -4.68
CA GLU A 39 -8.33 0.00 -3.78
C GLU A 39 -8.71 -1.02 -2.71
N ARG A 40 -9.88 -0.87 -2.08
CA ARG A 40 -10.41 -1.81 -1.10
C ARG A 40 -10.60 -3.22 -1.69
N GLU A 41 -11.19 -3.30 -2.89
CA GLU A 41 -11.39 -4.57 -3.58
C GLU A 41 -10.07 -5.26 -3.93
N ILE A 42 -9.10 -4.51 -4.46
CA ILE A 42 -7.77 -5.03 -4.80
C ILE A 42 -7.06 -5.53 -3.53
N SER A 43 -7.08 -4.76 -2.45
CA SER A 43 -6.46 -5.13 -1.17
C SER A 43 -7.07 -6.42 -0.60
N MET A 44 -8.40 -6.56 -0.66
CA MET A 44 -9.07 -7.79 -0.24
C MET A 44 -8.65 -9.01 -1.10
N ARG A 45 -8.53 -8.84 -2.42
CA ARG A 45 -8.07 -9.91 -3.31
C ARG A 45 -6.63 -10.34 -3.04
N LEU A 46 -5.80 -9.41 -2.59
CA LEU A 46 -4.41 -9.67 -2.20
C LEU A 46 -4.28 -10.24 -0.78
N GLY A 47 -5.39 -10.41 -0.05
CA GLY A 47 -5.38 -10.91 1.33
C GLY A 47 -4.81 -9.92 2.34
N ASP A 48 -4.77 -8.63 2.01
CA ASP A 48 -4.30 -7.60 2.92
C ASP A 48 -5.24 -7.45 4.12
N LYS A 49 -4.67 -7.01 5.24
CA LYS A 49 -5.47 -6.60 6.38
C LYS A 49 -6.32 -5.38 5.97
N PRO A 50 -7.65 -5.45 6.06
CA PRO A 50 -8.50 -4.36 5.60
C PRO A 50 -8.30 -3.09 6.41
N ILE A 51 -8.27 -1.95 5.72
CA ILE A 51 -8.37 -0.62 6.33
C ILE A 51 -9.86 -0.27 6.34
N GLU A 52 -10.51 -0.42 7.50
CA GLU A 52 -11.96 -0.25 7.65
C GLU A 52 -12.39 1.22 7.49
N ASP A 53 -11.61 2.16 8.04
CA ASP A 53 -11.91 3.59 7.98
C ASP A 53 -11.56 4.17 6.60
N ASP A 54 -12.56 4.76 5.93
CA ASP A 54 -12.39 5.40 4.62
C ASP A 54 -11.37 6.54 4.65
N LYS A 55 -11.32 7.30 5.75
CA LYS A 55 -10.33 8.40 5.88
C LYS A 55 -8.91 7.85 5.93
N ALA A 56 -8.70 6.78 6.69
CA ALA A 56 -7.40 6.11 6.77
C ALA A 56 -7.01 5.52 5.41
N LEU A 57 -7.95 4.94 4.67
CA LEU A 57 -7.70 4.41 3.34
C LEU A 57 -7.33 5.51 2.35
N VAL A 58 -8.03 6.66 2.37
CA VAL A 58 -7.68 7.82 1.54
C VAL A 58 -6.28 8.33 1.89
N GLN A 59 -5.92 8.43 3.18
CA GLN A 59 -4.56 8.81 3.58
C GLN A 59 -3.51 7.82 3.07
N HIS A 60 -3.79 6.52 3.12
CA HIS A 60 -2.91 5.49 2.56
C HIS A 60 -2.75 5.64 1.04
N MET A 61 -3.83 5.94 0.31
CA MET A 61 -3.77 6.18 -1.14
C MET A 61 -2.95 7.43 -1.47
N ILE A 62 -3.11 8.51 -0.69
CA ILE A 62 -2.29 9.74 -0.82
C ILE A 62 -0.81 9.39 -0.63
N ASP A 63 -0.45 8.64 0.40
CA ASP A 63 0.92 8.22 0.68
C ASP A 63 1.50 7.39 -0.46
N ASN A 64 0.74 6.41 -0.97
CA ASN A 64 1.15 5.60 -2.09
C ASN A 64 1.42 6.43 -3.35
N TYR A 65 0.54 7.39 -3.67
CA TYR A 65 0.73 8.29 -4.79
C TYR A 65 1.99 9.15 -4.64
N LEU A 66 2.21 9.73 -3.46
CA LEU A 66 3.41 10.53 -3.18
C LEU A 66 4.69 9.70 -3.30
N ILE A 67 4.69 8.47 -2.81
CA ILE A 67 5.81 7.55 -2.94
C ILE A 67 6.03 7.22 -4.42
N GLU A 68 4.98 6.87 -5.15
CA GLU A 68 5.04 6.50 -6.56
C GLU A 68 5.67 7.61 -7.41
N THR A 69 5.27 8.87 -7.18
CA THR A 69 5.86 10.02 -7.88
C THR A 69 7.34 10.20 -7.60
N GLN A 70 7.81 9.87 -6.39
CA GLN A 70 9.24 9.97 -6.03
C GLN A 70 10.09 8.84 -6.64
N ILE A 71 9.50 7.68 -6.89
CA ILE A 71 10.22 6.51 -7.42
C ILE A 71 10.09 6.38 -8.94
N ALA A 72 9.25 7.20 -9.59
CA ALA A 72 8.97 7.11 -11.04
C ALA A 72 10.25 7.08 -11.88
N ASP A 73 11.18 7.99 -11.59
CA ASP A 73 12.43 8.17 -12.34
C ASP A 73 13.66 7.58 -11.61
N PHE A 74 13.43 6.82 -10.52
CA PHE A 74 14.56 6.26 -9.76
C PHE A 74 15.15 5.04 -10.49
N PRO A 75 16.47 5.04 -10.79
CA PRO A 75 17.10 3.94 -11.52
C PRO A 75 17.19 2.67 -10.66
N GLY A 76 17.12 1.51 -11.32
CA GLY A 76 17.34 0.21 -10.68
C GLY A 76 16.13 -0.38 -9.95
N VAL A 77 14.95 0.24 -10.08
CA VAL A 77 13.68 -0.27 -9.52
C VAL A 77 12.72 -0.78 -10.59
N ASP A 78 13.25 -1.14 -11.75
CA ASP A 78 12.45 -1.77 -12.80
C ASP A 78 11.95 -3.14 -12.35
N ILE A 79 10.67 -3.41 -12.63
CA ILE A 79 9.98 -4.64 -12.26
C ILE A 79 9.48 -5.32 -13.53
N THR A 80 9.88 -6.56 -13.71
CA THR A 80 9.45 -7.39 -14.83
C THR A 80 8.13 -8.09 -14.54
N ASP A 81 7.44 -8.58 -15.59
CA ASP A 81 6.25 -9.42 -15.40
C ASP A 81 6.57 -10.72 -14.64
N ALA A 82 7.78 -11.26 -14.82
CA ALA A 82 8.23 -12.43 -14.08
C ALA A 82 8.34 -12.16 -12.55
N ASP A 83 8.79 -10.97 -12.15
CA ASP A 83 8.82 -10.58 -10.74
C ASP A 83 7.40 -10.51 -10.16
N VAL A 84 6.45 -9.95 -10.92
CA VAL A 84 5.04 -9.88 -10.52
C VAL A 84 4.41 -11.27 -10.42
N ASP A 85 4.68 -12.16 -11.38
CA ASP A 85 4.17 -13.53 -11.37
C ASP A 85 4.73 -14.34 -10.19
N ALA A 86 5.99 -14.13 -9.83
CA ALA A 86 6.60 -14.77 -8.66
C ALA A 86 5.92 -14.32 -7.35
N GLU A 87 5.75 -13.01 -7.16
CA GLU A 87 5.10 -12.44 -5.96
C GLU A 87 3.63 -12.89 -5.84
N LEU A 88 2.90 -12.95 -6.96
CA LEU A 88 1.51 -13.40 -6.98
C LEU A 88 1.36 -14.88 -6.59
N LYS A 89 2.29 -15.76 -6.95
CA LYS A 89 2.26 -17.17 -6.55
C LYS A 89 2.33 -17.36 -5.05
N ASP A 90 3.07 -16.48 -4.38
CA ASP A 90 3.28 -16.55 -2.94
C ASP A 90 2.17 -15.86 -2.13
N SER A 91 1.45 -14.91 -2.75
CA SER A 91 0.54 -14.00 -2.05
C SER A 91 -0.94 -14.22 -2.32
N VAL A 92 -1.33 -14.85 -3.43
CA VAL A 92 -2.75 -14.98 -3.84
C VAL A 92 -3.19 -16.44 -3.81
N PRO A 93 -4.30 -16.79 -3.11
CA PRO A 93 -4.92 -18.09 -3.25
C PRO A 93 -5.31 -18.35 -4.72
N SER A 94 -5.04 -19.55 -5.21
CA SER A 94 -4.99 -19.98 -6.62
C SER A 94 -6.30 -19.95 -7.41
N GLU A 95 -7.25 -19.09 -7.16
CA GLU A 95 -8.52 -19.02 -7.92
C GLU A 95 -8.56 -17.81 -8.85
N GLY A 96 -8.26 -18.04 -10.12
CA GLY A 96 -8.44 -17.10 -11.22
C GLY A 96 -7.17 -16.36 -11.65
N VAL A 97 -7.21 -15.82 -12.89
CA VAL A 97 -6.15 -14.93 -13.40
C VAL A 97 -6.29 -13.58 -12.71
N PRO A 98 -5.22 -13.07 -12.07
CA PRO A 98 -5.24 -11.73 -11.47
C PRO A 98 -5.58 -10.67 -12.53
N SER A 99 -6.48 -9.74 -12.18
CA SER A 99 -6.79 -8.61 -13.06
C SER A 99 -5.57 -7.71 -13.25
N ASP A 100 -5.54 -6.94 -14.33
CA ASP A 100 -4.44 -5.98 -14.60
C ASP A 100 -4.23 -5.02 -13.42
N ALA A 101 -5.32 -4.58 -12.78
CA ALA A 101 -5.26 -3.71 -11.61
C ALA A 101 -4.56 -4.38 -10.41
N VAL A 102 -4.79 -5.67 -10.17
CA VAL A 102 -4.09 -6.45 -9.13
C VAL A 102 -2.60 -6.57 -9.49
N ARG A 103 -2.28 -6.86 -10.74
CA ARG A 103 -0.88 -6.95 -11.21
C ARG A 103 -0.14 -5.63 -11.05
N GLU A 104 -0.76 -4.51 -11.42
CA GLU A 104 -0.16 -3.18 -11.24
C GLU A 104 0.07 -2.85 -9.76
N LYS A 105 -0.88 -3.17 -8.89
CA LYS A 105 -0.71 -2.99 -7.44
C LYS A 105 0.47 -3.80 -6.89
N VAL A 106 0.62 -5.04 -7.33
CA VAL A 106 1.75 -5.90 -6.94
C VAL A 106 3.06 -5.33 -7.50
N ARG A 107 3.09 -4.90 -8.76
CA ARG A 107 4.25 -4.25 -9.37
C ARG A 107 4.70 -3.04 -8.57
N LEU A 108 3.77 -2.17 -8.20
CA LEU A 108 4.05 -0.99 -7.38
C LEU A 108 4.63 -1.39 -6.01
N ARG A 109 4.07 -2.40 -5.33
CA ARG A 109 4.59 -2.90 -4.04
C ARG A 109 6.04 -3.39 -4.14
N ILE A 110 6.36 -4.19 -5.16
CA ILE A 110 7.73 -4.67 -5.38
C ILE A 110 8.67 -3.49 -5.65
N ARG A 111 8.22 -2.53 -6.47
CA ARG A 111 8.99 -1.33 -6.81
C ARG A 111 9.27 -0.47 -5.59
N MET A 112 8.27 -0.23 -4.74
CA MET A 112 8.42 0.51 -3.48
C MET A 112 9.40 -0.21 -2.53
N ARG A 113 9.27 -1.53 -2.37
CA ARG A 113 10.18 -2.34 -1.54
C ARG A 113 11.64 -2.21 -2.01
N LYS A 114 11.90 -2.42 -3.31
CA LYS A 114 13.24 -2.26 -3.90
C LYS A 114 13.79 -0.83 -3.69
N TYR A 115 12.95 0.18 -3.90
CA TYR A 115 13.36 1.57 -3.70
C TYR A 115 13.79 1.83 -2.25
N PHE A 116 12.99 1.41 -1.28
CA PHE A 116 13.30 1.64 0.13
C PHE A 116 14.55 0.90 0.58
N GLU A 117 14.75 -0.34 0.11
CA GLU A 117 15.97 -1.10 0.37
C GLU A 117 17.21 -0.40 -0.20
N LEU A 118 17.15 0.07 -1.45
CA LEU A 118 18.26 0.77 -2.09
C LEU A 118 18.54 2.13 -1.47
N ARG A 119 17.50 2.87 -1.09
CA ARG A 119 17.65 4.25 -0.59
C ARG A 119 18.06 4.31 0.86
N PHE A 120 17.48 3.48 1.71
CA PHE A 120 17.65 3.54 3.17
C PHE A 120 18.36 2.31 3.72
N GLY A 121 18.05 1.12 3.23
CA GLY A 121 18.52 -0.14 3.80
C GLY A 121 20.04 -0.26 3.85
N GLN A 122 20.75 0.29 2.86
CA GLN A 122 22.20 0.27 2.83
C GLN A 122 22.88 1.05 4.00
N PHE A 123 22.17 1.96 4.65
CA PHE A 123 22.68 2.76 5.76
C PHE A 123 22.31 2.20 7.14
N ILE A 124 21.37 1.25 7.20
CA ILE A 124 20.88 0.64 8.44
C ILE A 124 21.80 -0.49 8.84
N ARG A 125 22.36 -0.40 10.04
CA ARG A 125 23.29 -1.39 10.62
C ARG A 125 22.92 -1.61 12.09
N PRO A 126 22.01 -2.55 12.41
CA PRO A 126 21.69 -2.88 13.79
C PRO A 126 22.94 -3.26 14.57
N SER A 127 23.22 -2.54 15.66
CA SER A 127 24.33 -2.87 16.55
C SER A 127 23.98 -4.02 17.49
N ASP A 128 24.99 -4.61 18.14
CA ASP A 128 24.75 -5.64 19.15
C ASP A 128 23.98 -5.09 20.36
N ASP A 129 24.10 -3.81 20.66
CA ASP A 129 23.31 -3.15 21.71
C ASP A 129 21.85 -3.03 21.31
N ASP A 130 21.53 -2.68 20.06
CA ASP A 130 20.16 -2.63 19.56
C ASP A 130 19.51 -4.02 19.63
N ILE A 131 20.27 -5.05 19.26
CA ILE A 131 19.81 -6.44 19.32
C ILE A 131 19.53 -6.87 20.76
N ARG A 132 20.41 -6.55 21.70
CA ARG A 132 20.21 -6.86 23.13
C ARG A 132 19.02 -6.09 23.71
N ASN A 133 18.91 -4.80 23.36
CA ASN A 133 17.79 -3.96 23.80
C ASN A 133 16.45 -4.48 23.30
N TYR A 134 16.36 -4.86 22.02
CA TYR A 134 15.15 -5.44 21.44
C TYR A 134 14.81 -6.78 22.10
N TYR A 135 15.79 -7.66 22.31
CA TYR A 135 15.58 -8.93 22.99
C TYR A 135 14.98 -8.74 24.37
N ASN A 136 15.57 -7.88 25.20
CA ASN A 136 15.13 -7.68 26.57
C ASN A 136 13.80 -6.95 26.69
N ASN A 137 13.56 -5.94 25.86
CA ASN A 137 12.46 -5.01 26.03
C ASN A 137 11.25 -5.33 25.14
N VAL A 138 11.45 -6.10 24.05
CA VAL A 138 10.37 -6.43 23.09
C VAL A 138 10.16 -7.95 23.01
N PHE A 139 11.20 -8.71 22.67
CA PHE A 139 11.06 -10.14 22.40
C PHE A 139 10.67 -10.94 23.66
N VAL A 140 11.40 -10.77 24.77
CA VAL A 140 11.14 -11.50 26.01
C VAL A 140 9.76 -11.17 26.60
N PRO A 141 9.31 -9.90 26.69
CA PRO A 141 7.97 -9.59 27.12
C PRO A 141 6.89 -10.21 26.23
N ALA A 142 7.00 -10.08 24.91
CA ALA A 142 6.05 -10.66 23.97
C ALA A 142 6.00 -12.19 24.04
N ALA A 143 7.15 -12.87 24.24
CA ALA A 143 7.22 -14.31 24.44
C ALA A 143 6.48 -14.75 25.74
N LYS A 144 6.63 -13.98 26.83
CA LYS A 144 5.91 -14.23 28.09
C LYS A 144 4.39 -14.07 27.92
N GLU A 145 3.94 -13.02 27.26
CA GLU A 145 2.50 -12.79 26.98
C GLU A 145 1.89 -13.94 26.16
N ARG A 146 2.66 -14.53 25.23
CA ARG A 146 2.25 -15.65 24.40
C ARG A 146 2.45 -17.01 25.08
N ASN A 147 2.89 -17.05 26.36
CA ASN A 147 3.17 -18.26 27.13
C ASN A 147 4.23 -19.19 26.47
N VAL A 148 5.22 -18.61 25.77
CA VAL A 148 6.33 -19.37 25.21
C VAL A 148 7.26 -19.81 26.33
N ASN A 149 7.43 -21.13 26.51
CA ASN A 149 8.27 -21.72 27.57
C ASN A 149 8.96 -23.01 27.08
N PRO A 150 10.29 -23.09 27.10
CA PRO A 150 11.24 -22.04 27.50
C PRO A 150 11.33 -20.89 26.48
N ILE A 151 11.64 -19.67 26.97
CA ILE A 151 11.93 -18.54 26.08
C ILE A 151 13.29 -18.82 25.43
N PRO A 152 13.40 -18.77 24.07
CA PRO A 152 14.67 -18.98 23.39
C PRO A 152 15.73 -17.97 23.85
N PRO A 153 16.95 -18.40 24.16
CA PRO A 153 18.04 -17.49 24.50
C PRO A 153 18.46 -16.64 23.28
N LEU A 154 19.09 -15.49 23.54
CA LEU A 154 19.43 -14.50 22.51
C LEU A 154 20.22 -15.09 21.33
N ASP A 155 21.17 -15.96 21.58
CA ASP A 155 22.02 -16.60 20.56
C ASP A 155 21.23 -17.40 19.53
N GLN A 156 20.09 -18.00 19.91
CA GLN A 156 19.21 -18.75 19.00
C GLN A 156 18.29 -17.86 18.15
N VAL A 157 18.07 -16.61 18.57
CA VAL A 157 17.14 -15.69 17.91
C VAL A 157 17.81 -14.42 17.40
N THR A 158 19.14 -14.34 17.45
CA THR A 158 19.91 -13.14 17.07
C THR A 158 19.58 -12.67 15.65
N ASP A 159 19.54 -13.57 14.67
CA ASP A 159 19.28 -13.22 13.28
C ASP A 159 17.83 -12.73 13.06
N LEU A 160 16.88 -13.38 13.74
CA LEU A 160 15.48 -12.94 13.74
C LEU A 160 15.35 -11.53 14.32
N ILE A 161 15.99 -11.28 15.47
CA ILE A 161 15.95 -9.98 16.13
C ILE A 161 16.65 -8.92 15.27
N ARG A 162 17.81 -9.25 14.69
CA ARG A 162 18.53 -8.36 13.77
C ARG A 162 17.65 -7.95 12.60
N SER A 163 16.92 -8.89 12.01
CA SER A 163 15.95 -8.61 10.94
C SER A 163 14.82 -7.71 11.40
N ASN A 164 14.25 -7.93 12.59
CA ASN A 164 13.18 -7.10 13.12
C ASN A 164 13.65 -5.68 13.41
N VAL A 165 14.82 -5.52 14.05
CA VAL A 165 15.43 -4.19 14.32
C VAL A 165 15.71 -3.45 13.01
N PHE A 166 16.23 -4.17 11.99
CA PHE A 166 16.43 -3.59 10.66
C PHE A 166 15.12 -3.08 10.07
N GLN A 167 14.05 -3.89 10.10
CA GLN A 167 12.74 -3.49 9.56
C GLN A 167 12.12 -2.30 10.32
N GLU A 168 12.23 -2.27 11.64
CA GLU A 168 11.77 -1.14 12.44
C GLU A 168 12.53 0.15 12.09
N SER A 169 13.85 0.06 11.96
CA SER A 169 14.69 1.19 11.55
C SER A 169 14.35 1.66 10.13
N LEU A 170 14.14 0.72 9.20
CA LEU A 170 13.73 1.03 7.83
C LEU A 170 12.38 1.74 7.79
N ASN A 171 11.39 1.23 8.53
CA ASN A 171 10.06 1.85 8.62
C ASN A 171 10.13 3.25 9.24
N HIS A 172 11.00 3.46 10.22
CA HIS A 172 11.22 4.78 10.83
C HIS A 172 11.78 5.79 9.81
N GLU A 173 12.80 5.41 9.04
CA GLU A 173 13.38 6.26 7.99
C GLU A 173 12.36 6.59 6.89
N ILE A 174 11.56 5.58 6.46
CA ILE A 174 10.49 5.78 5.50
C ILE A 174 9.46 6.77 6.03
N THR A 175 9.06 6.66 7.30
CA THR A 175 8.09 7.55 7.94
C THR A 175 8.59 9.00 7.93
N ILE A 176 9.82 9.25 8.39
CA ILE A 176 10.43 10.59 8.38
C ILE A 176 10.47 11.17 6.97
N TRP A 177 10.90 10.37 6.02
CA TRP A 177 11.00 10.78 4.61
C TRP A 177 9.61 11.10 4.03
N LEU A 178 8.60 10.24 4.28
CA LEU A 178 7.25 10.46 3.79
C LEU A 178 6.61 11.72 4.39
N GLU A 179 6.79 11.96 5.68
CA GLU A 179 6.34 13.20 6.31
C GLU A 179 6.99 14.44 5.67
N ALA A 180 8.28 14.35 5.30
CA ALA A 180 8.97 15.45 4.63
C ALA A 180 8.41 15.70 3.21
N ILE A 181 7.98 14.66 2.50
CA ILE A 181 7.31 14.80 1.19
C ILE A 181 5.93 15.42 1.39
N ARG A 182 5.11 14.88 2.30
CA ARG A 182 3.77 15.41 2.59
C ARG A 182 3.78 16.92 2.90
N ARG A 183 4.77 17.40 3.67
CA ARG A 183 4.91 18.83 3.98
C ARG A 183 5.18 19.72 2.76
N ARG A 184 5.68 19.16 1.66
CA ARG A 184 5.99 19.91 0.43
C ARG A 184 4.93 19.78 -0.64
N SER A 185 4.00 18.85 -0.47
CA SER A 185 2.94 18.54 -1.42
C SER A 185 1.66 19.33 -1.08
N SER A 186 0.91 19.67 -2.13
CA SER A 186 -0.43 20.25 -1.98
C SER A 186 -1.43 19.12 -1.80
N ILE A 187 -1.99 18.98 -0.61
CA ILE A 187 -2.94 17.92 -0.27
C ILE A 187 -4.24 18.54 0.21
N GLU A 188 -5.34 18.26 -0.50
CA GLU A 188 -6.69 18.64 -0.13
C GLU A 188 -7.54 17.38 0.03
N VAL A 189 -8.25 17.24 1.15
CA VAL A 189 -9.13 16.10 1.44
C VAL A 189 -10.55 16.62 1.64
N PHE A 190 -11.50 16.05 0.90
CA PHE A 190 -12.90 16.44 0.92
C PHE A 190 -13.71 15.45 1.78
N GLN A 191 -14.72 15.98 2.48
CA GLN A 191 -15.60 15.17 3.35
C GLN A 191 -16.88 14.73 2.62
#